data_38043707b1512831f5997cb575d180b5
#
_entry.id   38043707b1512831f5997cb575d180b5
#
_cell.length_a   1.000
_cell.length_b   1.000
_cell.length_c   1.000
_cell.angle_alpha   90.00
_cell.angle_beta   90.00
_cell.angle_gamma   90.00
#
_symmetry.space_group_name_H-M   'P 1'
#
loop_
_entity.id
_entity.type
_entity.pdbx_description
1 polymer ?
#
loop_
_entity_poly.entity_id
_entity_poly.type
_entity_poly.pdbx_seq_one_letter_code
_entity_poly.pdbx_strand_id
1 'polypeptide(L)'
;RDDVESRGLGDVYKRQAQKFLGPEDHVLIIDDFLANGCALQGLIQIVQSAGATVEGIGIAIEKGFQSGGRIIRNLGYQLESLAIVDGMDAETGRIDFRPQGEDVGSSEAEDSGEKNECK
;
A
#
# COMPACT_ATOMS: atom_id res chain seq x y z
N ARG A 1 -24.25 2.95 11.39
CA ARG A 1 -23.87 2.05 12.47
C ARG A 1 -22.49 1.42 12.25
N ASP A 2 -22.25 0.93 11.05
CA ASP A 2 -20.94 0.38 10.69
C ASP A 2 -19.85 1.44 10.76
N ASP A 3 -20.16 2.69 10.46
CA ASP A 3 -19.23 3.81 10.53
C ASP A 3 -18.75 4.11 11.95
N VAL A 4 -19.60 3.93 12.95
CA VAL A 4 -19.26 4.17 14.34
C VAL A 4 -18.37 3.06 14.88
N GLU A 5 -18.65 1.81 14.52
CA GLU A 5 -17.83 0.67 14.91
C GLU A 5 -16.47 0.70 14.24
N SER A 6 -16.41 1.01 12.95
CA SER A 6 -15.14 1.13 12.23
C SER A 6 -14.30 2.30 12.74
N ARG A 7 -14.89 3.41 13.14
CA ARG A 7 -14.18 4.51 13.79
C ARG A 7 -13.65 4.10 15.16
N GLY A 8 -14.45 3.37 15.95
CA GLY A 8 -14.02 2.85 17.24
C GLY A 8 -12.84 1.92 17.13
N LEU A 9 -12.87 1.01 16.14
CA LEU A 9 -11.75 0.09 15.87
C LEU A 9 -10.51 0.85 15.41
N GLY A 10 -10.64 1.83 14.52
CA GLY A 10 -9.54 2.65 14.07
C GLY A 10 -8.87 3.41 15.21
N ASP A 11 -9.66 3.97 16.12
CA ASP A 11 -9.15 4.69 17.29
C ASP A 11 -8.44 3.74 18.27
N VAL A 12 -8.97 2.53 18.47
CA VAL A 12 -8.33 1.52 19.32
C VAL A 12 -6.97 1.12 18.73
N TYR A 13 -6.90 0.86 17.44
CA TYR A 13 -5.64 0.52 16.78
C TYR A 13 -4.63 1.67 16.84
N LYS A 14 -5.07 2.91 16.66
CA LYS A 14 -4.21 4.08 16.79
C LYS A 14 -3.65 4.22 18.20
N ARG A 15 -4.48 4.00 19.22
CA ARG A 15 -4.04 4.05 20.62
C ARG A 15 -3.06 2.94 20.94
N GLN A 16 -3.27 1.74 20.42
CA GLN A 16 -2.34 0.63 20.59
C GLN A 16 -1.01 0.91 19.92
N ALA A 17 -1.03 1.45 18.71
CA ALA A 17 0.17 1.85 17.99
C ALA A 17 0.96 2.91 18.76
N GLN A 18 0.30 3.89 19.35
CA GLN A 18 0.94 4.95 20.15
C GLN A 18 1.66 4.43 21.38
N LYS A 19 1.27 3.27 21.93
CA LYS A 19 1.99 2.64 23.04
C LYS A 19 3.30 1.99 22.61
N PHE A 20 3.37 1.50 21.40
CA PHE A 20 4.47 0.67 20.90
C PHE A 20 5.32 1.35 19.85
N LEU A 21 4.82 2.42 19.26
CA LEU A 21 5.50 3.20 18.23
C LEU A 21 5.74 4.62 18.71
N GLY A 22 6.91 5.14 18.48
CA GLY A 22 7.28 6.50 18.82
C GLY A 22 8.21 7.13 17.79
N PRO A 23 8.60 8.40 18.01
CA PRO A 23 9.40 9.17 17.02
C PRO A 23 10.77 8.57 16.71
N GLU A 24 11.27 7.68 17.56
CA GLU A 24 12.56 7.01 17.36
C GLU A 24 12.45 5.75 16.51
N ASP A 25 11.22 5.30 16.22
CA ASP A 25 11.02 4.05 15.51
C ASP A 25 11.06 4.23 14.00
N HIS A 26 11.76 3.32 13.36
CA HIS A 26 11.83 3.20 11.90
C HIS A 26 11.11 1.92 11.52
N VAL A 27 10.04 2.06 10.74
CA VAL A 27 9.08 0.98 10.50
C VAL A 27 9.19 0.46 9.09
N LEU A 28 9.30 -0.86 8.96
CA LEU A 28 9.13 -1.57 7.71
C LEU A 28 7.73 -2.18 7.71
N ILE A 29 6.90 -1.77 6.77
CA ILE A 29 5.56 -2.33 6.62
C ILE A 29 5.62 -3.53 5.69
N ILE A 30 5.10 -4.67 6.16
CA ILE A 30 5.01 -5.89 5.36
C ILE A 30 3.54 -6.30 5.27
N ASP A 31 3.07 -6.52 4.05
CA ASP A 31 1.68 -6.94 3.82
C ASP A 31 1.64 -7.98 2.68
N ASP A 32 0.52 -8.68 2.57
CA ASP A 32 0.36 -9.76 1.60
C ASP A 32 -0.08 -9.25 0.22
N PHE A 33 -1.15 -8.47 0.13
CA PHE A 33 -1.71 -8.01 -1.13
C PHE A 33 -1.79 -6.49 -1.20
N LEU A 34 -1.42 -5.94 -2.33
CA LEU A 34 -1.63 -4.54 -2.63
C LEU A 34 -2.53 -4.40 -3.85
N ALA A 35 -3.71 -3.84 -3.64
CA ALA A 35 -4.69 -3.58 -4.69
C ALA A 35 -4.88 -2.06 -4.90
N ASN A 36 -5.89 -1.47 -4.26
CA ASN A 36 -6.16 -0.04 -4.39
C ASN A 36 -5.32 0.83 -3.44
N GLY A 37 -4.65 0.23 -2.46
CA GLY A 37 -3.77 0.93 -1.53
C GLY A 37 -4.43 1.51 -0.29
N CYS A 38 -5.74 1.33 -0.11
CA CYS A 38 -6.45 1.93 1.04
C CYS A 38 -5.98 1.38 2.37
N ALA A 39 -5.84 0.06 2.49
CA ALA A 39 -5.34 -0.57 3.71
C ALA A 39 -3.92 -0.12 4.04
N LEU A 40 -3.07 -0.06 3.05
CA LEU A 40 -1.67 0.36 3.21
C LEU A 40 -1.57 1.83 3.62
N GLN A 41 -2.38 2.71 3.02
CA GLN A 41 -2.46 4.11 3.42
C GLN A 41 -2.91 4.25 4.88
N GLY A 42 -3.83 3.40 5.33
CA GLY A 42 -4.26 3.35 6.73
C GLY A 42 -3.11 2.98 7.67
N LEU A 43 -2.31 1.98 7.31
CA LEU A 43 -1.12 1.59 8.07
C LEU A 43 -0.09 2.72 8.13
N ILE A 44 0.15 3.38 7.01
CA ILE A 44 1.05 4.54 6.95
C ILE A 44 0.57 5.65 7.88
N GLN A 45 -0.72 5.93 7.89
CA GLN A 45 -1.30 6.93 8.77
C GLN A 45 -1.10 6.59 10.25
N ILE A 46 -1.24 5.33 10.62
CA ILE A 46 -0.99 4.86 12.00
C ILE A 46 0.46 5.14 12.38
N VAL A 47 1.40 4.79 11.53
CA VAL A 47 2.83 5.02 11.78
C VAL A 47 3.12 6.52 11.91
N GLN A 48 2.59 7.33 11.00
CA GLN A 48 2.78 8.78 11.02
C GLN A 48 2.15 9.42 12.26
N SER A 49 0.97 8.94 12.68
CA SER A 49 0.30 9.45 13.88
C SER A 49 1.10 9.19 15.16
N ALA A 50 1.89 8.13 15.18
CA ALA A 50 2.79 7.83 16.27
C ALA A 50 4.10 8.64 16.21
N GLY A 51 4.30 9.43 15.16
CA GLY A 51 5.53 10.18 14.91
C GLY A 51 6.68 9.33 14.38
N ALA A 52 6.45 8.05 14.12
CA ALA A 52 7.46 7.15 13.60
C ALA A 52 7.68 7.33 12.08
N THR A 53 8.76 6.78 11.57
CA THR A 53 9.15 6.90 10.17
C THR A 53 8.88 5.58 9.45
N VAL A 54 8.26 5.65 8.27
CA VAL A 54 8.14 4.50 7.37
C VAL A 54 9.40 4.45 6.51
N GLU A 55 10.26 3.46 6.73
CA GLU A 55 11.49 3.28 5.97
C GLU A 55 11.29 2.57 4.64
N GLY A 56 10.32 1.69 4.58
CA GLY A 56 10.03 0.94 3.38
C GLY A 56 8.77 0.10 3.52
N ILE A 57 8.31 -0.44 2.39
CA ILE A 57 7.11 -1.24 2.31
C ILE A 57 7.41 -2.47 1.45
N GLY A 58 7.15 -3.64 2.01
CA GLY A 58 7.28 -4.91 1.31
C GLY A 58 5.93 -5.57 1.11
N ILE A 59 5.62 -5.96 -0.12
CA ILE A 59 4.36 -6.57 -0.49
C ILE A 59 4.65 -7.93 -1.13
N ALA A 60 3.91 -8.95 -0.74
CA ALA A 60 4.07 -10.26 -1.37
C ALA A 60 3.54 -10.22 -2.80
N ILE A 61 2.30 -9.81 -2.99
CA ILE A 61 1.68 -9.75 -4.33
C ILE A 61 1.05 -8.39 -4.55
N GLU A 62 1.53 -7.68 -5.55
CA GLU A 62 0.98 -6.41 -6.00
C GLU A 62 0.09 -6.64 -7.22
N LYS A 63 -1.15 -6.15 -7.16
CA LYS A 63 -2.03 -6.12 -8.33
C LYS A 63 -1.69 -4.89 -9.16
N GLY A 64 -0.78 -5.04 -10.12
CA GLY A 64 -0.23 -3.95 -10.89
C GLY A 64 -1.23 -3.25 -11.82
N PHE A 65 -2.37 -3.90 -12.09
CA PHE A 65 -3.46 -3.30 -12.85
C PHE A 65 -4.36 -2.39 -12.01
N GLN A 66 -4.13 -2.30 -10.70
CA GLN A 66 -4.81 -1.39 -9.80
C GLN A 66 -3.87 -0.24 -9.39
N SER A 67 -4.44 0.81 -8.85
CA SER A 67 -3.74 2.08 -8.63
C SER A 67 -2.85 2.13 -7.39
N GLY A 68 -2.98 1.15 -6.48
CA GLY A 68 -2.35 1.23 -5.15
C GLY A 68 -0.84 1.42 -5.17
N GLY A 69 -0.13 0.59 -5.95
CA GLY A 69 1.32 0.67 -6.04
C GLY A 69 1.81 2.01 -6.56
N ARG A 70 1.14 2.51 -7.61
CA ARG A 70 1.48 3.82 -8.19
C ARG A 70 1.26 4.95 -7.18
N ILE A 71 0.15 4.92 -6.46
CA ILE A 71 -0.17 5.95 -5.45
C ILE A 71 0.89 5.96 -4.35
N ILE A 72 1.24 4.81 -3.81
CA ILE A 72 2.21 4.69 -2.73
C ILE A 72 3.60 5.15 -3.18
N ARG A 73 4.04 4.74 -4.37
CA ARG A 73 5.33 5.19 -4.93
C ARG A 73 5.35 6.69 -5.19
N ASN A 74 4.24 7.25 -5.67
CA ASN A 74 4.12 8.69 -5.90
C ASN A 74 4.15 9.51 -4.60
N LEU A 75 3.77 8.90 -3.47
CA LEU A 75 3.91 9.54 -2.17
C LEU A 75 5.36 9.57 -1.67
N GLY A 76 6.28 8.92 -2.38
CA GLY A 76 7.71 8.93 -2.07
C GLY A 76 8.18 7.74 -1.25
N TYR A 77 7.34 6.76 -0.97
CA TYR A 77 7.73 5.57 -0.23
C TYR A 77 8.44 4.56 -1.13
N GLN A 78 9.46 3.91 -0.58
CA GLN A 78 10.09 2.77 -1.24
C GLN A 78 9.18 1.55 -1.09
N LEU A 79 8.64 1.07 -2.20
CA LEU A 79 7.75 -0.07 -2.27
C LEU A 79 8.37 -1.15 -3.14
N GLU A 80 8.58 -2.32 -2.53
CA GLU A 80 9.09 -3.50 -3.21
C GLU A 80 8.06 -4.63 -3.12
N SER A 81 7.79 -5.27 -4.24
CA SER A 81 6.84 -6.38 -4.33
C SER A 81 7.55 -7.63 -4.82
N LEU A 82 7.27 -8.77 -4.19
CA LEU A 82 7.85 -10.05 -4.62
C LEU A 82 7.30 -10.48 -5.97
N ALA A 83 6.02 -10.23 -6.22
CA ALA A 83 5.39 -10.48 -7.51
C ALA A 83 4.42 -9.36 -7.85
N ILE A 84 4.40 -8.94 -9.11
CA ILE A 84 3.47 -7.95 -9.61
C ILE A 84 2.62 -8.62 -10.70
N VAL A 85 1.30 -8.63 -10.51
CA VAL A 85 0.34 -9.19 -11.44
C VAL A 85 -0.18 -8.06 -12.33
N ASP A 86 0.08 -8.13 -13.62
CA ASP A 86 -0.37 -7.11 -14.58
C ASP A 86 -1.76 -7.39 -15.14
N GLY A 87 -2.20 -8.62 -15.12
CA GLY A 87 -3.52 -8.97 -15.59
C GLY A 87 -3.98 -10.32 -15.08
N MET A 88 -5.28 -10.47 -14.97
CA MET A 88 -5.94 -11.72 -14.58
C MET A 88 -7.13 -11.95 -15.50
N ASP A 89 -7.22 -13.17 -16.06
CA ASP A 89 -8.36 -13.58 -16.87
C ASP A 89 -9.16 -14.65 -16.11
N ALA A 90 -10.36 -14.27 -15.68
CA ALA A 90 -11.22 -15.16 -14.91
C ALA A 90 -11.77 -16.34 -15.74
N GLU A 91 -11.87 -16.19 -17.06
CA GLU A 91 -12.39 -17.26 -17.92
C GLU A 91 -11.35 -18.36 -18.18
N THR A 92 -10.09 -17.97 -18.38
CA THR A 92 -9.01 -18.91 -18.68
C THR A 92 -8.18 -19.27 -17.46
N GLY A 93 -8.30 -18.52 -16.37
CA GLY A 93 -7.46 -18.65 -15.18
C GLY A 93 -6.04 -18.14 -15.39
N ARG A 94 -5.76 -17.45 -16.48
CA ARG A 94 -4.44 -16.92 -16.79
C ARG A 94 -4.10 -15.75 -15.88
N ILE A 95 -2.88 -15.76 -15.34
CA ILE A 95 -2.31 -14.69 -14.55
C ILE A 95 -1.04 -14.21 -15.24
N ASP A 96 -0.98 -12.93 -15.56
CA ASP A 96 0.19 -12.32 -16.19
C ASP A 96 1.03 -11.59 -15.16
N PHE A 97 2.26 -12.04 -14.99
CA PHE A 97 3.21 -11.43 -14.07
C PHE A 97 4.09 -10.43 -14.79
N ARG A 98 4.38 -9.31 -14.11
CA ARG A 98 5.33 -8.33 -14.61
C ARG A 98 6.74 -8.85 -14.42
N PRO A 99 7.60 -8.83 -15.47
CA PRO A 99 9.03 -9.13 -15.29
C PRO A 99 9.66 -8.13 -14.34
N GLN A 100 10.46 -8.65 -13.38
CA GLN A 100 11.20 -7.83 -12.44
C GLN A 100 12.69 -8.02 -12.69
N GLY A 101 13.46 -6.96 -12.55
CA GLY A 101 14.91 -7.00 -12.73
C GLY A 101 15.40 -6.40 -14.04
N GLU A 102 14.53 -6.03 -14.95
CA GLU A 102 14.87 -5.10 -16.00
C GLU A 102 14.53 -3.70 -15.50
N ASP A 103 15.46 -2.77 -15.64
CA ASP A 103 15.15 -1.35 -15.52
C ASP A 103 14.09 -1.05 -16.56
N VAL A 104 12.85 -1.17 -16.16
CA VAL A 104 11.76 -0.60 -16.93
C VAL A 104 11.98 0.90 -16.79
N GLY A 105 12.71 1.46 -17.74
CA GLY A 105 12.93 2.89 -17.81
C GLY A 105 11.61 3.56 -17.57
N SER A 106 11.63 4.58 -16.75
CA SER A 106 10.50 5.41 -16.39
C SER A 106 9.61 5.65 -17.61
N SER A 107 8.68 4.73 -17.85
CA SER A 107 7.56 5.08 -18.68
C SER A 107 6.82 6.13 -17.86
N GLU A 108 6.87 7.34 -18.33
CA GLU A 108 6.04 8.40 -17.83
C GLU A 108 4.63 7.85 -17.80
N ALA A 109 4.20 7.43 -16.64
CA ALA A 109 2.82 7.06 -16.44
C ALA A 109 2.04 8.36 -16.64
N GLU A 110 1.35 8.44 -17.74
CA GLU A 110 0.36 9.48 -17.93
C GLU A 110 -0.54 9.46 -16.69
N ASP A 111 -0.51 10.55 -15.97
CA ASP A 111 -1.39 10.79 -14.85
C ASP A 111 -2.83 10.76 -15.36
N SER A 112 -3.42 9.60 -15.33
CA SER A 112 -4.82 9.43 -15.68
C SER A 112 -5.73 9.77 -14.51
N GLY A 113 -5.47 10.85 -13.83
CA GLY A 113 -6.41 11.54 -12.93
C GLY A 113 -7.38 10.72 -12.08
N GLU A 114 -7.12 9.43 -11.91
CA GLU A 114 -7.93 8.60 -11.04
C GLU A 114 -7.67 8.98 -9.59
N LYS A 115 -8.59 9.75 -9.07
CA LYS A 115 -8.61 10.03 -7.64
C LYS A 115 -9.07 8.76 -6.92
N ASN A 116 -8.14 8.03 -6.37
CA ASN A 116 -8.46 6.96 -5.46
C ASN A 116 -8.83 7.57 -4.11
N GLU A 117 -10.12 7.81 -3.93
CA GLU A 117 -10.62 8.29 -2.65
C GLU A 117 -10.73 7.12 -1.68
N CYS A 118 -9.71 6.96 -0.84
CA CYS A 118 -9.78 6.09 0.31
C CYS A 118 -10.55 6.78 1.43
N LYS A 119 -11.82 6.48 1.52
CA LYS A 119 -12.64 6.97 2.63
C LYS A 119 -12.64 6.00 3.79
#